data_0b3b65daa2192ab7ab0cb12679869278
#
_entry.id   0b3b65daa2192ab7ab0cb12679869278
#
_cell.length_a   1.000
_cell.length_b   1.000
_cell.length_c   1.000
_cell.angle_alpha   90.00
_cell.angle_beta   90.00
_cell.angle_gamma   90.00
#
_symmetry.space_group_name_H-M   'P 1'
#
loop_
_entity.id
_entity.type
_entity.pdbx_description
1 polymer ?
#
loop_
_entity_poly.entity_id
_entity_poly.type
_entity_poly.pdbx_seq_one_letter_code
_entity_poly.pdbx_strand_id
1 'polypeptide(L)'
;MKIAIGCDPNAQKEKEALIAYITKKGYGEVTDFGSEDPVYAHTAVAVGEAVAAGKFDRGVLICGTGLGMSIAANKVKGDYAAVVSDVYSAERARLSNDANILCLGAFTTGAKVREQLTDAFFTNEFVPGCASQPKVDAYHEYDAHRGECA
;
A
#
# COMPACT_ATOMS: atom_id res chain seq x y z
N MET A 1 3.80 -11.48 8.91
CA MET A 1 2.61 -11.07 8.11
C MET A 1 2.76 -11.55 6.68
N LYS A 2 1.67 -11.55 5.91
CA LYS A 2 1.67 -11.83 4.47
C LYS A 2 1.58 -10.52 3.71
N ILE A 3 2.48 -10.31 2.75
CA ILE A 3 2.62 -9.05 2.03
C ILE A 3 2.46 -9.32 0.53
N ALA A 4 1.51 -8.64 -0.11
CA ALA A 4 1.36 -8.62 -1.57
C ALA A 4 2.15 -7.45 -2.14
N ILE A 5 2.96 -7.66 -3.17
CA ILE A 5 3.69 -6.58 -3.84
C ILE A 5 3.49 -6.66 -5.35
N GLY A 6 3.29 -5.51 -5.98
CA GLY A 6 3.19 -5.39 -7.42
C GLY A 6 3.73 -4.05 -7.92
N CYS A 7 4.06 -3.95 -9.20
CA CYS A 7 4.53 -2.69 -9.75
C CYS A 7 4.19 -2.51 -11.23
N ASP A 8 4.34 -1.27 -11.69
CA ASP A 8 4.45 -0.91 -13.10
C ASP A 8 5.72 -1.54 -13.71
N PRO A 9 5.73 -1.97 -14.98
CA PRO A 9 6.93 -2.51 -15.65
C PRO A 9 8.19 -1.65 -15.50
N ASN A 10 8.03 -0.32 -15.43
CA ASN A 10 9.15 0.62 -15.26
C ASN A 10 9.77 0.60 -13.85
N ALA A 11 9.14 -0.04 -12.88
CA ALA A 11 9.57 -0.09 -11.48
C ALA A 11 9.99 -1.49 -11.02
N GLN A 12 10.27 -2.40 -11.95
CA GLN A 12 10.62 -3.78 -11.62
C GLN A 12 11.85 -3.90 -10.73
N LYS A 13 12.91 -3.16 -11.04
CA LYS A 13 14.16 -3.17 -10.25
C LYS A 13 13.92 -2.70 -8.82
N GLU A 14 13.10 -1.67 -8.66
CA GLU A 14 12.72 -1.10 -7.37
C GLU A 14 11.89 -2.10 -6.56
N LYS A 15 10.98 -2.82 -7.20
CA LYS A 15 10.18 -3.89 -6.58
C LYS A 15 11.08 -5.02 -6.09
N GLU A 16 11.96 -5.54 -6.93
CA GLU A 16 12.89 -6.63 -6.59
C GLU A 16 13.80 -6.25 -5.42
N ALA A 17 14.36 -5.03 -5.45
CA ALA A 17 15.17 -4.51 -4.35
C ALA A 17 14.37 -4.40 -3.05
N LEU A 18 13.11 -3.99 -3.14
CA LEU A 18 12.25 -3.85 -1.96
C LEU A 18 11.80 -5.21 -1.41
N ILE A 19 11.52 -6.20 -2.25
CA ILE A 19 11.28 -7.59 -1.82
C ILE A 19 12.46 -8.12 -1.02
N ALA A 20 13.68 -7.96 -1.55
CA ALA A 20 14.90 -8.38 -0.86
C ALA A 20 15.05 -7.66 0.50
N TYR A 21 14.76 -6.37 0.55
CA TYR A 21 14.81 -5.56 1.78
C TYR A 21 13.79 -6.04 2.82
N ILE A 22 12.52 -6.17 2.45
CA ILE A 22 11.42 -6.62 3.32
C ILE A 22 11.74 -8.01 3.90
N THR A 23 12.23 -8.92 3.05
CA THR A 23 12.63 -10.28 3.46
C THR A 23 13.81 -10.24 4.45
N LYS A 24 14.84 -9.45 4.16
CA LYS A 24 16.00 -9.27 5.05
C LYS A 24 15.61 -8.70 6.41
N LYS A 25 14.64 -7.79 6.46
CA LYS A 25 14.13 -7.19 7.70
C LYS A 25 13.20 -8.12 8.48
N GLY A 26 12.74 -9.19 7.87
CA GLY A 26 11.83 -10.15 8.51
C GLY A 26 10.42 -9.61 8.75
N TYR A 27 9.97 -8.65 7.93
CA TYR A 27 8.61 -8.08 8.08
C TYR A 27 7.51 -9.08 7.74
N GLY A 28 7.78 -10.01 6.84
CA GLY A 28 6.83 -11.06 6.51
C GLY A 28 7.17 -11.82 5.24
N GLU A 29 6.27 -12.71 4.86
CA GLU A 29 6.31 -13.45 3.60
C GLU A 29 5.77 -12.56 2.47
N VAL A 30 6.57 -12.38 1.43
CA VAL A 30 6.23 -11.54 0.27
C VAL A 30 5.79 -12.40 -0.90
N THR A 31 4.62 -12.08 -1.47
CA THR A 31 4.14 -12.65 -2.73
C THR A 31 4.19 -11.57 -3.81
N ASP A 32 4.87 -11.87 -4.90
CA ASP A 32 5.01 -10.98 -6.05
C ASP A 32 3.83 -11.18 -7.03
N PHE A 33 3.07 -10.12 -7.27
CA PHE A 33 1.95 -10.05 -8.22
C PHE A 33 2.39 -9.68 -9.64
N GLY A 34 3.70 -9.54 -9.86
CA GLY A 34 4.27 -9.28 -11.17
C GLY A 34 4.43 -7.80 -11.50
N SER A 35 4.90 -7.58 -12.73
CA SER A 35 5.21 -6.26 -13.29
C SER A 35 5.09 -6.25 -14.83
N GLU A 36 4.52 -7.27 -15.43
CA GLU A 36 4.53 -7.45 -16.89
C GLU A 36 3.36 -6.75 -17.58
N ASP A 37 2.26 -6.49 -16.85
CA ASP A 37 1.10 -5.81 -17.40
C ASP A 37 1.41 -4.31 -17.62
N PRO A 38 1.38 -3.83 -18.88
CA PRO A 38 1.62 -2.43 -19.18
C PRO A 38 0.54 -1.51 -18.60
N VAL A 39 -0.63 -2.07 -18.26
CA VAL A 39 -1.71 -1.35 -17.57
C VAL A 39 -1.58 -1.58 -16.07
N TYR A 40 -0.69 -0.88 -15.42
CA TYR A 40 -0.37 -1.01 -13.99
C TYR A 40 -1.61 -1.01 -13.07
N ALA A 41 -2.71 -0.43 -13.51
CA ALA A 41 -3.96 -0.41 -12.74
C ALA A 41 -4.51 -1.81 -12.49
N HIS A 42 -4.35 -2.75 -13.43
CA HIS A 42 -4.78 -4.14 -13.24
C HIS A 42 -3.99 -4.80 -12.10
N THR A 43 -2.67 -4.61 -12.06
CA THR A 43 -1.82 -5.10 -10.97
C THR A 43 -2.24 -4.47 -9.62
N ALA A 44 -2.52 -3.16 -9.62
CA ALA A 44 -2.95 -2.48 -8.40
C ALA A 44 -4.28 -3.01 -7.86
N VAL A 45 -5.26 -3.23 -8.76
CA VAL A 45 -6.56 -3.82 -8.39
C VAL A 45 -6.38 -5.26 -7.90
N ALA A 46 -5.56 -6.08 -8.56
CA ALA A 46 -5.33 -7.47 -8.14
C ALA A 46 -4.71 -7.56 -6.73
N VAL A 47 -3.72 -6.70 -6.43
CA VAL A 47 -3.14 -6.59 -5.08
C VAL A 47 -4.21 -6.12 -4.09
N GLY A 48 -4.99 -5.10 -4.45
CA GLY A 48 -6.06 -4.58 -3.61
C GLY A 48 -7.09 -5.64 -3.28
N GLU A 49 -7.65 -6.32 -4.27
CA GLU A 49 -8.62 -7.40 -4.04
C GLU A 49 -8.09 -8.51 -3.14
N ALA A 50 -6.79 -8.83 -3.24
CA ALA A 50 -6.17 -9.84 -2.40
C ALA A 50 -6.02 -9.36 -0.94
N VAL A 51 -5.72 -8.08 -0.73
CA VAL A 51 -5.64 -7.46 0.61
C VAL A 51 -7.04 -7.31 1.20
N ALA A 52 -7.99 -6.75 0.46
CA ALA A 52 -9.38 -6.57 0.91
C ALA A 52 -10.06 -7.90 1.26
N ALA A 53 -9.73 -8.99 0.55
CA ALA A 53 -10.20 -10.32 0.85
C ALA A 53 -9.53 -10.99 2.09
N GLY A 54 -8.59 -10.30 2.75
CA GLY A 54 -7.87 -10.81 3.92
C GLY A 54 -6.87 -11.94 3.60
N LYS A 55 -6.52 -12.13 2.31
CA LYS A 55 -5.49 -13.11 1.91
C LYS A 55 -4.08 -12.62 2.25
N PHE A 56 -3.91 -11.31 2.31
CA PHE A 56 -2.69 -10.61 2.69
C PHE A 56 -2.99 -9.54 3.74
N ASP A 57 -2.05 -9.34 4.64
CA ASP A 57 -2.17 -8.35 5.72
C ASP A 57 -1.89 -6.92 5.22
N ARG A 58 -1.02 -6.79 4.21
CA ARG A 58 -0.59 -5.50 3.64
C ARG A 58 -0.26 -5.64 2.16
N GLY A 59 -0.41 -4.51 1.45
CA GLY A 59 0.01 -4.37 0.06
C GLY A 59 1.15 -3.36 -0.10
N VAL A 60 1.97 -3.55 -1.13
CA VAL A 60 2.97 -2.59 -1.61
C VAL A 60 2.83 -2.44 -3.12
N LEU A 61 2.71 -1.22 -3.59
CA LEU A 61 2.56 -0.89 -5.00
C LEU A 61 3.58 0.15 -5.44
N ILE A 62 4.25 -0.08 -6.58
CA ILE A 62 5.31 0.81 -7.06
C ILE A 62 5.05 1.16 -8.53
N CYS A 63 4.96 2.45 -8.84
CA CYS A 63 5.00 2.95 -10.22
C CYS A 63 5.92 4.16 -10.31
N GLY A 64 5.87 4.94 -11.38
CA GLY A 64 6.72 6.12 -11.52
C GLY A 64 6.58 7.12 -10.35
N THR A 65 5.36 7.40 -9.92
CA THR A 65 5.05 8.37 -8.84
C THR A 65 4.30 7.76 -7.65
N GLY A 66 3.78 6.55 -7.78
CA GLY A 66 2.88 5.93 -6.80
C GLY A 66 1.41 6.38 -6.93
N LEU A 67 1.14 7.48 -7.64
CA LEU A 67 -0.18 8.11 -7.70
C LEU A 67 -1.22 7.22 -8.39
N GLY A 68 -0.93 6.76 -9.61
CA GLY A 68 -1.89 5.99 -10.40
C GLY A 68 -2.26 4.65 -9.76
N MET A 69 -1.28 3.95 -9.20
CA MET A 69 -1.54 2.69 -8.50
C MET A 69 -2.32 2.91 -7.20
N SER A 70 -2.06 4.01 -6.48
CA SER A 70 -2.86 4.37 -5.29
C SER A 70 -4.32 4.66 -5.67
N ILE A 71 -4.55 5.41 -6.75
CA ILE A 71 -5.91 5.69 -7.24
C ILE A 71 -6.62 4.39 -7.60
N ALA A 72 -5.95 3.49 -8.33
CA ALA A 72 -6.52 2.23 -8.76
C ALA A 72 -6.87 1.31 -7.57
N ALA A 73 -5.93 1.12 -6.64
CA ALA A 73 -6.16 0.31 -5.44
C ALA A 73 -7.33 0.84 -4.59
N ASN A 74 -7.43 2.16 -4.41
CA ASN A 74 -8.53 2.78 -3.66
C ASN A 74 -9.92 2.65 -4.35
N LYS A 75 -10.00 2.07 -5.57
CA LYS A 75 -11.28 1.69 -6.18
C LYS A 75 -11.80 0.36 -5.67
N VAL A 76 -10.97 -0.44 -5.06
CA VAL A 76 -11.36 -1.69 -4.41
C VAL A 76 -11.95 -1.36 -3.04
N LYS A 77 -13.13 -1.89 -2.74
CA LYS A 77 -13.76 -1.73 -1.42
C LYS A 77 -12.94 -2.44 -0.36
N GLY A 78 -12.60 -1.74 0.71
CA GLY A 78 -11.76 -2.27 1.79
C GLY A 78 -10.27 -1.96 1.63
N ASP A 79 -9.87 -1.28 0.55
CA ASP A 79 -8.49 -0.82 0.37
C ASP A 79 -8.34 0.65 0.71
N TYR A 80 -7.31 0.92 1.48
CA TYR A 80 -6.89 2.26 1.89
C TYR A 80 -5.42 2.44 1.53
N ALA A 81 -5.19 2.78 0.26
CA ALA A 81 -3.87 2.92 -0.31
C ALA A 81 -3.34 4.35 -0.16
N ALA A 82 -2.18 4.48 0.47
CA ALA A 82 -1.53 5.75 0.70
C ALA A 82 -0.25 5.88 -0.14
N VAL A 83 -0.17 6.93 -0.97
CA VAL A 83 1.08 7.31 -1.62
C VAL A 83 1.88 8.20 -0.67
N VAL A 84 3.13 7.84 -0.42
CA VAL A 84 4.01 8.56 0.51
C VAL A 84 5.38 8.82 -0.10
N SER A 85 5.99 9.95 0.27
CA SER A 85 7.33 10.33 -0.16
C SER A 85 8.23 10.82 0.98
N ASP A 86 7.69 10.85 2.20
CA ASP A 86 8.41 11.21 3.42
C ASP A 86 8.05 10.25 4.57
N VAL A 87 8.95 10.13 5.53
CA VAL A 87 8.84 9.16 6.62
C VAL A 87 7.67 9.48 7.54
N TYR A 88 7.39 10.76 7.80
CA TYR A 88 6.28 11.14 8.65
C TYR A 88 4.93 10.76 8.03
N SER A 89 4.75 10.99 6.72
CA SER A 89 3.55 10.54 6.01
C SER A 89 3.39 9.02 6.03
N ALA A 90 4.49 8.27 5.84
CA ALA A 90 4.47 6.80 5.90
C ALA A 90 4.06 6.28 7.28
N GLU A 91 4.58 6.90 8.35
CA GLU A 91 4.20 6.60 9.73
C GLU A 91 2.72 6.92 9.99
N ARG A 92 2.27 8.13 9.56
CA ARG A 92 0.87 8.54 9.74
C ARG A 92 -0.12 7.72 8.92
N ALA A 93 0.28 7.21 7.74
CA ALA A 93 -0.54 6.31 6.96
C ALA A 93 -1.01 5.10 7.79
N ARG A 94 -0.15 4.58 8.68
CA ARG A 94 -0.52 3.52 9.62
C ARG A 94 -1.18 4.07 10.88
N LEU A 95 -0.48 4.93 11.63
CA LEU A 95 -0.91 5.36 12.97
C LEU A 95 -2.20 6.19 12.97
N SER A 96 -2.48 6.92 11.89
CA SER A 96 -3.63 7.84 11.85
C SER A 96 -4.70 7.45 10.83
N ASN A 97 -4.34 6.70 9.79
CA ASN A 97 -5.23 6.44 8.66
C ASN A 97 -5.53 4.95 8.46
N ASP A 98 -4.91 4.07 9.22
CA ASP A 98 -5.03 2.61 9.05
C ASP A 98 -4.89 2.12 7.60
N ALA A 99 -4.02 2.79 6.82
CA ALA A 99 -3.79 2.42 5.44
C ALA A 99 -3.24 0.99 5.36
N ASN A 100 -3.81 0.16 4.50
CA ASN A 100 -3.38 -1.23 4.33
C ASN A 100 -2.49 -1.45 3.11
N ILE A 101 -2.35 -0.45 2.23
CA ILE A 101 -1.50 -0.50 1.04
C ILE A 101 -0.56 0.72 1.01
N LEU A 102 0.76 0.44 0.90
CA LEU A 102 1.82 1.43 0.71
C LEU A 102 2.07 1.63 -0.78
N CYS A 103 1.95 2.86 -1.28
CA CYS A 103 2.26 3.20 -2.65
C CYS A 103 3.50 4.09 -2.74
N LEU A 104 4.46 3.71 -3.59
CA LEU A 104 5.76 4.34 -3.72
C LEU A 104 6.05 4.77 -5.16
N GLY A 105 6.78 5.87 -5.32
CA GLY A 105 7.23 6.36 -6.60
C GLY A 105 8.69 5.98 -6.89
N ALA A 106 8.93 5.21 -7.96
CA ALA A 106 10.27 4.85 -8.40
C ALA A 106 11.10 6.06 -8.83
N PHE A 107 10.44 7.07 -9.43
CA PHE A 107 11.11 8.29 -9.94
C PHE A 107 11.14 9.43 -8.93
N THR A 108 10.32 9.35 -7.88
CA THR A 108 10.20 10.42 -6.88
C THR A 108 10.97 10.14 -5.59
N THR A 109 11.36 8.88 -5.34
CA THR A 109 12.08 8.48 -4.13
C THR A 109 13.30 7.63 -4.45
N GLY A 110 14.43 7.93 -3.82
CA GLY A 110 15.64 7.11 -3.91
C GLY A 110 15.52 5.80 -3.11
N ALA A 111 16.40 4.84 -3.40
CA ALA A 111 16.35 3.51 -2.77
C ALA A 111 16.33 3.56 -1.23
N LYS A 112 17.21 4.36 -0.62
CA LYS A 112 17.27 4.50 0.84
C LYS A 112 16.02 5.14 1.44
N VAL A 113 15.42 6.10 0.72
CA VAL A 113 14.16 6.70 1.15
C VAL A 113 13.05 5.66 1.11
N ARG A 114 12.94 4.86 0.03
CA ARG A 114 11.95 3.76 -0.05
C ARG A 114 12.10 2.75 1.08
N GLU A 115 13.34 2.39 1.46
CA GLU A 115 13.59 1.53 2.62
C GLU A 115 13.04 2.15 3.91
N GLN A 116 13.30 3.44 4.15
CA GLN A 116 12.82 4.15 5.35
C GLN A 116 11.29 4.30 5.37
N LEU A 117 10.67 4.57 4.22
CA LEU A 117 9.22 4.62 4.08
C LEU A 117 8.58 3.26 4.39
N THR A 118 9.22 2.19 3.91
CA THR A 118 8.80 0.82 4.17
C THR A 118 8.94 0.46 5.65
N ASP A 119 10.06 0.81 6.27
CA ASP A 119 10.24 0.62 7.72
C ASP A 119 9.15 1.33 8.51
N ALA A 120 8.90 2.62 8.22
CA ALA A 120 7.88 3.41 8.89
C ALA A 120 6.47 2.82 8.73
N PHE A 121 6.16 2.28 7.55
CA PHE A 121 4.86 1.65 7.30
C PHE A 121 4.70 0.30 8.00
N PHE A 122 5.74 -0.56 8.00
CA PHE A 122 5.63 -1.92 8.53
C PHE A 122 5.87 -2.04 10.05
N THR A 123 6.50 -1.03 10.68
CA THR A 123 6.76 -1.03 12.13
C THR A 123 5.72 -0.29 12.94
N ASN A 124 4.75 0.34 12.30
CA ASN A 124 3.66 1.05 12.96
C ASN A 124 2.31 0.36 12.72
N GLU A 125 1.43 0.45 13.70
CA GLU A 125 0.09 -0.12 13.66
C GLU A 125 -0.95 0.91 14.11
N PHE A 126 -2.13 0.89 13.51
CA PHE A 126 -3.27 1.66 13.98
C PHE A 126 -3.74 1.11 15.32
N VAL A 127 -3.94 1.99 16.29
CA VAL A 127 -4.43 1.60 17.61
C VAL A 127 -5.91 1.99 17.72
N PRO A 128 -6.83 1.03 17.79
CA PRO A 128 -8.25 1.33 17.99
C PRO A 128 -8.50 2.21 19.21
N GLY A 129 -9.41 3.17 19.08
CA GLY A 129 -9.72 4.14 20.13
C GLY A 129 -8.78 5.35 20.21
N CYS A 130 -7.78 5.46 19.33
CA CYS A 130 -6.92 6.64 19.24
C CYS A 130 -7.71 7.87 18.76
N ALA A 131 -7.11 9.07 18.87
CA ALA A 131 -7.74 10.32 18.43
C ALA A 131 -8.11 10.37 16.94
N SER A 132 -7.57 9.49 16.11
CA SER A 132 -7.91 9.37 14.69
C SER A 132 -9.06 8.42 14.41
N GLN A 133 -9.50 7.61 15.36
CA GLN A 133 -10.57 6.62 15.18
C GLN A 133 -11.83 7.18 14.50
N PRO A 134 -12.40 8.32 14.93
CA PRO A 134 -13.64 8.83 14.30
C PRO A 134 -13.44 9.19 12.81
N LYS A 135 -12.23 9.53 12.40
CA LYS A 135 -11.90 9.84 10.99
C LYS A 135 -11.80 8.57 10.15
N VAL A 136 -11.20 7.54 10.74
CA VAL A 136 -11.08 6.21 10.12
C VAL A 136 -12.48 5.60 9.96
N ASP A 137 -13.30 5.65 11.00
CA ASP A 137 -14.68 5.14 10.98
C ASP A 137 -15.52 5.81 9.88
N ALA A 138 -15.35 7.12 9.69
CA ALA A 138 -16.14 7.88 8.70
C ALA A 138 -15.90 7.40 7.26
N TYR A 139 -14.65 7.13 6.86
CA TYR A 139 -14.41 6.63 5.50
C TYR A 139 -14.62 5.10 5.37
N HIS A 140 -14.48 4.33 6.44
CA HIS A 140 -14.89 2.93 6.47
C HIS A 140 -16.41 2.80 6.29
N GLU A 141 -17.20 3.63 6.99
CA GLU A 141 -18.65 3.68 6.84
C GLU A 141 -19.06 4.08 5.42
N TYR A 142 -18.43 5.13 4.86
CA TYR A 142 -18.68 5.52 3.48
C TYR A 142 -18.35 4.39 2.50
N ASP A 143 -17.22 3.72 2.67
CA ASP A 143 -16.80 2.62 1.82
C ASP A 143 -17.74 1.40 1.93
N ALA A 144 -18.28 1.13 3.12
CA ALA A 144 -19.24 0.04 3.34
C ALA A 144 -20.51 0.21 2.50
N HIS A 145 -20.95 1.45 2.30
CA HIS A 145 -22.17 1.80 1.54
C HIS A 145 -21.90 2.28 0.11
N ARG A 146 -20.64 2.21 -0.35
CA ARG A 146 -20.26 2.66 -1.70
C ARG A 146 -20.97 1.85 -2.77
N GLY A 147 -21.71 2.54 -3.66
CA GLY A 147 -22.48 1.94 -4.74
C GLY A 147 -23.95 1.65 -4.37
N GLU A 148 -24.35 1.87 -3.14
CA GLU A 148 -25.76 1.91 -2.76
C GLU A 148 -26.33 3.28 -3.20
N CYS A 149 -27.28 3.26 -4.16
CA CYS A 149 -28.01 4.48 -4.53
C CYS A 149 -28.83 4.96 -3.33
N ALA A 150 -28.67 6.24 -2.98
CA ALA A 150 -29.56 6.92 -2.07
C ALA A 150 -30.96 7.09 -2.68
#